data_aeacccb0f812d67f0dc715ca2b1db4d5
#
_entry.id   aeacccb0f812d67f0dc715ca2b1db4d5
#
_cell.length_a   1.000
_cell.length_b   1.000
_cell.length_c   1.000
_cell.angle_alpha   90.00
_cell.angle_beta   90.00
_cell.angle_gamma   90.00
#
_symmetry.space_group_name_H-M   'P 1'
#
loop_
_entity.id
_entity.type
_entity.pdbx_description
1 polymer ?
#
loop_
_entity_poly.entity_id
_entity_poly.type
_entity_poly.pdbx_seq_one_letter_code
_entity_poly.pdbx_strand_id
1 'polypeptide(L)'
;MVVIGIAMLQGARHAHMAAIQRAAAELSMDIEIVELRTMEDLEKHPIDALMLPGGESTVMRLRGNDAASQLLPSLYEWMRENETRPVLATCAGAILLADPQDGGEPLVDAEIDRNSFGRQADSFESDLDCGFPGVFIRAPRFGEVRDEVECTLSGEVVGVRRGNRIALTFHPELSEDYRYHRMLLEACA
;
A
#
# COMPACT_ATOMS: atom_id res chain seq x y z
N MET A 1 -17.38 -10.93 8.96
CA MET A 1 -15.91 -11.11 9.01
C MET A 1 -15.36 -10.56 7.72
N VAL A 2 -14.41 -9.62 7.79
CA VAL A 2 -13.77 -8.99 6.63
C VAL A 2 -12.42 -9.67 6.37
N VAL A 3 -12.14 -10.03 5.12
CA VAL A 3 -10.91 -10.75 4.73
C VAL A 3 -9.91 -9.77 4.10
N ILE A 4 -8.75 -9.62 4.74
CA ILE A 4 -7.68 -8.72 4.29
C ILE A 4 -6.54 -9.54 3.70
N GLY A 5 -6.28 -9.35 2.39
CA GLY A 5 -5.10 -9.93 1.75
C GLY A 5 -3.86 -9.08 2.01
N ILE A 6 -2.74 -9.70 2.40
CA ILE A 6 -1.43 -9.06 2.43
C ILE A 6 -0.56 -9.64 1.33
N ALA A 7 -0.10 -8.79 0.40
CA ALA A 7 0.77 -9.21 -0.69
C ALA A 7 2.18 -9.54 -0.17
N MET A 8 2.59 -10.80 -0.34
CA MET A 8 3.86 -11.35 0.16
C MET A 8 4.99 -11.20 -0.86
N LEU A 9 5.07 -10.07 -1.55
CA LEU A 9 6.10 -9.80 -2.53
C LEU A 9 7.46 -9.52 -1.87
N GLN A 10 7.44 -8.69 -0.84
CA GLN A 10 8.58 -8.35 0.04
C GLN A 10 8.07 -7.49 1.22
N GLY A 11 8.94 -7.20 2.21
CA GLY A 11 8.72 -6.15 3.21
C GLY A 11 8.19 -6.61 4.57
N ALA A 12 7.85 -5.63 5.39
CA ALA A 12 7.57 -5.77 6.82
C ALA A 12 6.12 -6.21 7.11
N ARG A 13 5.71 -7.40 6.60
CA ARG A 13 4.34 -7.92 6.76
C ARG A 13 3.86 -7.95 8.21
N HIS A 14 4.73 -8.33 9.15
CA HIS A 14 4.33 -8.49 10.55
C HIS A 14 3.89 -7.18 11.21
N ALA A 15 4.55 -6.07 10.87
CA ALA A 15 4.17 -4.76 11.35
C ALA A 15 2.79 -4.34 10.79
N HIS A 16 2.54 -4.56 9.50
CA HIS A 16 1.22 -4.31 8.91
C HIS A 16 0.13 -5.21 9.52
N MET A 17 0.42 -6.51 9.70
CA MET A 17 -0.55 -7.43 10.35
C MET A 17 -0.92 -6.94 11.75
N ALA A 18 0.08 -6.55 12.55
CA ALA A 18 -0.15 -6.02 13.89
C ALA A 18 -0.97 -4.72 13.85
N ALA A 19 -0.66 -3.79 12.94
CA ALA A 19 -1.38 -2.53 12.78
C ALA A 19 -2.85 -2.77 12.33
N ILE A 20 -3.09 -3.68 11.38
CA ILE A 20 -4.44 -4.07 10.95
C ILE A 20 -5.22 -4.68 12.11
N GLN A 21 -4.61 -5.58 12.91
CA GLN A 21 -5.27 -6.19 14.08
C GLN A 21 -5.63 -5.15 15.14
N ARG A 22 -4.75 -4.16 15.39
CA ARG A 22 -5.01 -3.04 16.30
C ARG A 22 -6.15 -2.17 15.80
N ALA A 23 -6.11 -1.78 14.51
CA ALA A 23 -7.18 -1.01 13.88
C ALA A 23 -8.53 -1.74 13.94
N ALA A 24 -8.56 -3.05 13.68
CA ALA A 24 -9.77 -3.86 13.77
C ALA A 24 -10.33 -3.92 15.21
N ALA A 25 -9.44 -4.03 16.21
CA ALA A 25 -9.85 -4.01 17.62
C ALA A 25 -10.47 -2.66 18.01
N GLU A 26 -9.91 -1.52 17.56
CA GLU A 26 -10.47 -0.19 17.77
C GLU A 26 -11.86 -0.04 17.14
N LEU A 27 -12.06 -0.63 15.95
CA LEU A 27 -13.34 -0.61 15.21
C LEU A 27 -14.32 -1.70 15.67
N SER A 28 -13.91 -2.60 16.56
CA SER A 28 -14.69 -3.79 16.94
C SER A 28 -15.09 -4.64 15.72
N MET A 29 -14.21 -4.73 14.72
CA MET A 29 -14.42 -5.51 13.50
C MET A 29 -13.86 -6.91 13.63
N ASP A 30 -14.60 -7.90 13.14
CA ASP A 30 -14.14 -9.28 12.97
C ASP A 30 -13.44 -9.43 11.63
N ILE A 31 -12.14 -9.75 11.64
CA ILE A 31 -11.30 -9.82 10.45
C ILE A 31 -10.54 -11.13 10.34
N GLU A 32 -10.23 -11.52 9.11
CA GLU A 32 -9.24 -12.55 8.76
C GLU A 32 -8.13 -11.89 7.95
N ILE A 33 -6.88 -12.25 8.22
CA ILE A 33 -5.73 -11.79 7.44
C ILE A 33 -5.13 -12.98 6.69
N VAL A 34 -5.06 -12.86 5.36
CA VAL A 34 -4.53 -13.88 4.47
C VAL A 34 -3.24 -13.42 3.83
N GLU A 35 -2.18 -14.22 3.94
CA GLU A 35 -0.91 -13.99 3.25
C GLU A 35 -1.02 -14.50 1.79
N LEU A 36 -0.93 -13.58 0.83
CA LEU A 36 -0.98 -13.88 -0.61
C LEU A 36 0.44 -14.01 -1.17
N ARG A 37 0.83 -15.18 -1.61
CA ARG A 37 2.14 -15.48 -2.21
C ARG A 37 2.06 -15.75 -3.71
N THR A 38 0.92 -16.28 -4.17
CA THR A 38 0.67 -16.68 -5.54
C THR A 38 -0.72 -16.27 -5.99
N MET A 39 -0.97 -16.31 -7.28
CA MET A 39 -2.31 -16.18 -7.87
C MET A 39 -3.28 -17.19 -7.24
N GLU A 40 -2.83 -18.42 -7.01
CA GLU A 40 -3.66 -19.49 -6.42
C GLU A 40 -4.14 -19.14 -5.00
N ASP A 41 -3.32 -18.41 -4.21
CA ASP A 41 -3.74 -17.94 -2.89
C ASP A 41 -4.88 -16.92 -3.01
N LEU A 42 -4.82 -16.01 -3.98
CA LEU A 42 -5.87 -15.02 -4.25
C LEU A 42 -7.17 -15.69 -4.73
N GLU A 43 -7.07 -16.73 -5.56
CA GLU A 43 -8.22 -17.50 -6.03
C GLU A 43 -8.90 -18.30 -4.90
N LYS A 44 -8.11 -18.88 -4.00
CA LYS A 44 -8.61 -19.70 -2.87
C LYS A 44 -9.22 -18.86 -1.76
N HIS A 45 -8.74 -17.64 -1.59
CA HIS A 45 -9.14 -16.73 -0.52
C HIS A 45 -9.68 -15.43 -1.10
N PRO A 46 -10.99 -15.34 -1.41
CA PRO A 46 -11.59 -14.08 -1.82
C PRO A 46 -11.36 -13.01 -0.73
N ILE A 47 -10.71 -11.92 -1.10
CA ILE A 47 -10.37 -10.82 -0.20
C ILE A 47 -11.30 -9.63 -0.40
N ASP A 48 -11.59 -8.91 0.68
CA ASP A 48 -12.39 -7.69 0.66
C ASP A 48 -11.50 -6.44 0.50
N ALA A 49 -10.26 -6.50 1.01
CA ALA A 49 -9.28 -5.43 0.89
C ALA A 49 -7.85 -5.97 0.73
N LEU A 50 -6.97 -5.13 0.17
CA LEU A 50 -5.57 -5.46 -0.08
C LEU A 50 -4.63 -4.53 0.68
N MET A 51 -3.71 -5.12 1.44
CA MET A 51 -2.51 -4.47 1.94
C MET A 51 -1.33 -4.77 1.02
N LEU A 52 -0.71 -3.74 0.44
CA LEU A 52 0.46 -3.84 -0.42
C LEU A 52 1.66 -3.20 0.29
N PRO A 53 2.47 -3.99 1.03
CA PRO A 53 3.57 -3.49 1.85
C PRO A 53 4.69 -2.85 1.05
N GLY A 54 5.56 -2.11 1.74
CA GLY A 54 6.81 -1.62 1.23
C GLY A 54 7.81 -2.73 0.91
N GLY A 55 8.98 -2.34 0.40
CA GLY A 55 10.06 -3.23 0.00
C GLY A 55 10.96 -2.55 -1.03
N GLU A 56 11.58 -3.35 -1.91
CA GLU A 56 12.30 -2.86 -3.09
C GLU A 56 11.47 -3.18 -4.34
N SER A 57 11.03 -2.14 -5.05
CA SER A 57 10.02 -2.27 -6.13
C SER A 57 10.45 -3.19 -7.26
N THR A 58 11.75 -3.21 -7.62
CA THR A 58 12.27 -4.11 -8.67
C THR A 58 12.17 -5.57 -8.24
N VAL A 59 12.57 -5.88 -6.99
CA VAL A 59 12.47 -7.24 -6.43
C VAL A 59 11.02 -7.67 -6.29
N MET A 60 10.12 -6.77 -5.87
CA MET A 60 8.69 -7.04 -5.78
C MET A 60 8.10 -7.38 -7.14
N ARG A 61 8.47 -6.64 -8.21
CA ARG A 61 8.04 -6.95 -9.59
C ARG A 61 8.58 -8.29 -10.07
N LEU A 62 9.88 -8.55 -9.86
CA LEU A 62 10.49 -9.83 -10.27
C LEU A 62 9.80 -11.02 -9.61
N ARG A 63 9.54 -10.94 -8.31
CA ARG A 63 8.86 -12.01 -7.56
C ARG A 63 7.39 -12.15 -7.94
N GLY A 64 6.69 -11.02 -8.06
CA GLY A 64 5.26 -11.02 -8.34
C GLY A 64 4.91 -11.42 -9.77
N ASN A 65 5.83 -11.21 -10.72
CA ASN A 65 5.68 -11.60 -12.13
C ASN A 65 6.31 -12.96 -12.45
N ASP A 66 6.95 -13.63 -11.47
CA ASP A 66 7.49 -14.96 -11.67
C ASP A 66 6.41 -15.94 -12.12
N ALA A 67 6.76 -16.84 -13.05
CA ALA A 67 5.81 -17.78 -13.64
C ALA A 67 5.13 -18.71 -12.61
N ALA A 68 5.80 -19.00 -11.49
CA ALA A 68 5.24 -19.79 -10.41
C ALA A 68 4.38 -18.96 -9.43
N SER A 69 4.56 -17.65 -9.38
CA SER A 69 3.80 -16.76 -8.52
C SER A 69 2.57 -16.18 -9.20
N GLN A 70 2.77 -15.46 -10.29
CA GLN A 70 1.76 -14.66 -11.02
C GLN A 70 0.88 -13.78 -10.11
N LEU A 71 1.38 -13.47 -8.90
CA LEU A 71 0.61 -12.72 -7.91
C LEU A 71 0.37 -11.29 -8.35
N LEU A 72 1.43 -10.59 -8.82
CA LEU A 72 1.31 -9.16 -9.11
C LEU A 72 0.36 -8.86 -10.29
N PRO A 73 0.41 -9.58 -11.42
CA PRO A 73 -0.60 -9.46 -12.48
C PRO A 73 -2.02 -9.70 -11.98
N SER A 74 -2.22 -10.74 -11.18
CA SER A 74 -3.55 -11.08 -10.64
C SER A 74 -4.07 -10.04 -9.66
N LEU A 75 -3.20 -9.41 -8.86
CA LEU A 75 -3.58 -8.29 -7.99
C LEU A 75 -3.97 -7.05 -8.81
N TYR A 76 -3.26 -6.76 -9.90
CA TYR A 76 -3.62 -5.66 -10.80
C TYR A 76 -4.97 -5.89 -11.47
N GLU A 77 -5.23 -7.11 -11.96
CA GLU A 77 -6.52 -7.50 -12.52
C GLU A 77 -7.62 -7.36 -11.47
N TRP A 78 -7.43 -7.94 -10.28
CA TRP A 78 -8.35 -7.82 -9.15
C TRP A 78 -8.69 -6.36 -8.82
N MET A 79 -7.71 -5.46 -8.78
CA MET A 79 -7.96 -4.04 -8.54
C MET A 79 -8.72 -3.36 -9.70
N ARG A 80 -8.46 -3.72 -10.96
CA ARG A 80 -9.10 -3.10 -12.13
C ARG A 80 -10.51 -3.59 -12.39
N GLU A 81 -10.83 -4.83 -12.01
CA GLU A 81 -12.20 -5.37 -12.11
C GLU A 81 -13.22 -4.57 -11.29
N ASN A 82 -12.79 -3.97 -10.19
CA ASN A 82 -13.65 -3.14 -9.34
C ASN A 82 -12.84 -1.99 -8.72
N GLU A 83 -13.11 -0.77 -9.18
CA GLU A 83 -12.40 0.43 -8.73
C GLU A 83 -12.71 0.82 -7.27
N THR A 84 -13.76 0.28 -6.67
CA THR A 84 -14.13 0.55 -5.28
C THR A 84 -13.39 -0.34 -4.28
N ARG A 85 -12.65 -1.36 -4.73
CA ARG A 85 -11.91 -2.26 -3.85
C ARG A 85 -10.87 -1.51 -3.02
N PRO A 86 -10.92 -1.66 -1.67
CA PRO A 86 -9.99 -0.98 -0.77
C PRO A 86 -8.57 -1.49 -0.91
N VAL A 87 -7.62 -0.56 -1.03
CA VAL A 87 -6.19 -0.88 -1.10
C VAL A 87 -5.41 0.12 -0.26
N LEU A 88 -4.52 -0.37 0.59
CA LEU A 88 -3.50 0.43 1.24
C LEU A 88 -2.13 -0.01 0.74
N ALA A 89 -1.41 0.90 0.10
CA ALA A 89 -0.07 0.65 -0.43
C ALA A 89 0.94 1.60 0.22
N THR A 90 2.09 1.08 0.66
CA THR A 90 3.08 1.86 1.40
C THR A 90 4.46 1.75 0.77
N CYS A 91 5.23 2.84 0.77
CA CYS A 91 6.60 2.91 0.27
C CYS A 91 6.70 2.33 -1.16
N ALA A 92 7.38 1.21 -1.36
CA ALA A 92 7.46 0.55 -2.67
C ALA A 92 6.10 0.05 -3.18
N GLY A 93 5.15 -0.26 -2.31
CA GLY A 93 3.78 -0.56 -2.71
C GLY A 93 3.10 0.60 -3.43
N ALA A 94 3.35 1.85 -2.99
CA ALA A 94 2.85 3.04 -3.68
C ALA A 94 3.44 3.17 -5.09
N ILE A 95 4.72 2.78 -5.29
CA ILE A 95 5.34 2.74 -6.62
C ILE A 95 4.59 1.77 -7.53
N LEU A 96 4.19 0.60 -7.02
CA LEU A 96 3.46 -0.40 -7.81
C LEU A 96 2.06 0.09 -8.23
N LEU A 97 1.40 0.94 -7.43
CA LEU A 97 0.11 1.53 -7.80
C LEU A 97 0.25 2.67 -8.81
N ALA A 98 1.23 3.55 -8.64
CA ALA A 98 1.41 4.72 -9.50
C ALA A 98 2.08 4.37 -10.84
N ASP A 99 2.96 3.37 -10.85
CA ASP A 99 3.70 2.89 -12.02
C ASP A 99 3.65 1.36 -12.10
N PRO A 100 2.54 0.74 -12.53
CA PRO A 100 2.38 -0.72 -12.52
C PRO A 100 3.32 -1.44 -13.51
N GLN A 101 3.73 -0.81 -14.61
CA GLN A 101 4.60 -1.37 -15.67
C GLN A 101 4.08 -2.68 -16.30
N ASP A 102 2.78 -2.85 -16.33
CA ASP A 102 2.09 -4.01 -16.92
C ASP A 102 1.36 -3.67 -18.23
N GLY A 103 1.53 -2.43 -18.72
CA GLY A 103 0.87 -1.90 -19.91
C GLY A 103 -0.55 -1.40 -19.66
N GLY A 104 -1.07 -1.52 -18.45
CA GLY A 104 -2.36 -0.96 -18.04
C GLY A 104 -2.25 0.43 -17.42
N GLU A 105 -3.41 1.07 -17.22
CA GLU A 105 -3.50 2.36 -16.56
C GLU A 105 -3.02 2.32 -15.11
N PRO A 106 -2.44 3.42 -14.60
CA PRO A 106 -2.09 3.56 -13.20
C PRO A 106 -3.30 3.36 -12.27
N LEU A 107 -3.06 2.74 -11.13
CA LEU A 107 -4.09 2.47 -10.12
C LEU A 107 -4.33 3.66 -9.19
N VAL A 108 -3.35 4.56 -9.11
CA VAL A 108 -3.44 5.96 -8.65
C VAL A 108 -2.74 6.85 -9.68
N ASP A 109 -3.31 8.00 -10.03
CA ASP A 109 -2.77 8.90 -11.06
C ASP A 109 -1.83 9.93 -10.45
N ALA A 110 -0.60 9.51 -10.27
CA ALA A 110 0.50 10.33 -9.79
C ALA A 110 1.81 9.87 -10.39
N GLU A 111 2.66 10.80 -10.75
CA GLU A 111 4.06 10.48 -11.05
C GLU A 111 4.77 10.09 -9.77
N ILE A 112 5.68 9.13 -9.84
CA ILE A 112 6.45 8.69 -8.68
C ILE A 112 7.92 8.47 -9.04
N ASP A 113 8.82 9.15 -8.29
CA ASP A 113 10.26 8.95 -8.40
C ASP A 113 10.75 8.07 -7.24
N ARG A 114 11.18 6.87 -7.59
CA ARG A 114 11.73 5.88 -6.65
C ARG A 114 13.16 6.16 -6.20
N ASN A 115 13.88 7.08 -6.88
CA ASN A 115 15.30 7.36 -6.65
C ASN A 115 15.55 8.76 -6.07
N SER A 116 14.52 9.48 -5.67
CA SER A 116 14.59 10.90 -5.31
C SER A 116 15.40 11.21 -4.05
N PHE A 117 15.69 10.25 -3.19
CA PHE A 117 16.52 10.44 -1.99
C PHE A 117 18.02 10.23 -2.24
N GLY A 118 18.47 10.05 -3.50
CA GLY A 118 19.88 9.95 -3.85
C GLY A 118 20.58 8.75 -3.18
N ARG A 119 21.95 8.87 -3.03
CA ARG A 119 22.78 7.83 -2.40
C ARG A 119 22.77 7.88 -0.86
N GLN A 120 22.19 8.91 -0.27
CA GLN A 120 22.00 8.99 1.19
C GLN A 120 20.61 8.46 1.52
N ALA A 121 20.60 7.26 2.08
CA ALA A 121 19.44 6.59 2.58
C ALA A 121 19.03 7.19 3.93
N ASP A 122 18.57 8.43 3.95
CA ASP A 122 18.14 9.06 5.18
C ASP A 122 16.75 8.53 5.53
N SER A 123 16.71 7.75 6.62
CA SER A 123 15.48 7.46 7.32
C SER A 123 15.25 8.58 8.32
N PHE A 124 14.02 9.09 8.38
CA PHE A 124 13.64 10.14 9.33
C PHE A 124 12.19 9.96 9.77
N GLU A 125 11.86 10.58 10.88
CA GLU A 125 10.50 10.69 11.39
C GLU A 125 10.09 12.16 11.39
N SER A 126 8.85 12.44 11.02
CA SER A 126 8.30 13.80 11.04
C SER A 126 6.78 13.75 11.09
N ASP A 127 6.19 14.67 11.84
CA ASP A 127 4.75 14.86 11.80
C ASP A 127 4.33 15.43 10.44
N LEU A 128 3.35 14.79 9.81
CA LEU A 128 2.73 15.28 8.59
C LEU A 128 1.87 16.51 8.88
N ASP A 129 1.52 17.27 7.83
CA ASP A 129 0.67 18.46 7.96
C ASP A 129 -0.72 18.13 8.54
N CYS A 130 -1.16 16.87 8.43
CA CYS A 130 -2.39 16.34 9.05
C CYS A 130 -2.20 15.82 10.49
N GLY A 131 -1.01 15.97 11.09
CA GLY A 131 -0.67 15.53 12.44
C GLY A 131 -0.42 14.02 12.57
N PHE A 132 -0.25 13.28 11.45
CA PHE A 132 0.15 11.87 11.49
C PHE A 132 1.67 11.75 11.70
N PRO A 133 2.16 10.89 12.62
CA PRO A 133 3.60 10.65 12.81
C PRO A 133 4.14 9.78 11.68
N GLY A 134 4.71 10.41 10.64
CA GLY A 134 5.25 9.75 9.46
C GLY A 134 6.64 9.19 9.69
N VAL A 135 6.85 7.92 9.33
CA VAL A 135 8.16 7.24 9.34
C VAL A 135 8.59 6.99 7.90
N PHE A 136 9.68 7.64 7.49
CA PHE A 136 10.21 7.58 6.13
C PHE A 136 11.49 6.77 6.10
N ILE A 137 11.54 5.73 5.25
CA ILE A 137 12.71 4.86 5.08
C ILE A 137 12.96 4.73 3.59
N ARG A 138 13.96 5.42 3.06
CA ARG A 138 14.27 5.47 1.61
C ARG A 138 13.00 5.65 0.77
N ALA A 139 12.16 6.57 1.21
CA ALA A 139 10.83 6.77 0.66
C ALA A 139 10.89 7.30 -0.78
N PRO A 140 10.03 6.84 -1.69
CA PRO A 140 9.86 7.49 -2.98
C PRO A 140 9.23 8.87 -2.82
N ARG A 141 9.24 9.68 -3.89
CA ARG A 141 8.54 10.97 -3.94
C ARG A 141 7.49 10.98 -5.03
N PHE A 142 6.34 11.55 -4.72
CA PHE A 142 5.38 11.89 -5.77
C PHE A 142 5.84 13.14 -6.53
N GLY A 143 5.65 13.12 -7.86
CA GLY A 143 5.80 14.27 -8.74
C GLY A 143 4.45 14.96 -8.96
N GLU A 144 4.02 15.08 -10.23
CA GLU A 144 2.69 15.60 -10.55
C GLU A 144 1.61 14.61 -10.07
N VAL A 145 0.64 15.12 -9.30
CA VAL A 145 -0.48 14.34 -8.75
C VAL A 145 -1.77 14.84 -9.39
N ARG A 146 -2.55 13.92 -9.97
CA ARG A 146 -3.83 14.21 -10.63
C ARG A 146 -5.03 13.65 -9.86
N ASP A 147 -4.78 12.71 -8.95
CA ASP A 147 -5.76 12.20 -7.99
C ASP A 147 -5.83 13.08 -6.72
N GLU A 148 -6.63 12.67 -5.74
CA GLU A 148 -6.80 13.37 -4.48
C GLU A 148 -5.52 13.31 -3.64
N VAL A 149 -5.07 14.45 -3.10
CA VAL A 149 -3.98 14.51 -2.14
C VAL A 149 -4.50 14.06 -0.77
N GLU A 150 -4.00 12.94 -0.29
CA GLU A 150 -4.40 12.38 1.02
C GLU A 150 -3.67 13.07 2.18
N CYS A 151 -2.38 13.30 2.04
CA CYS A 151 -1.57 13.99 3.05
C CYS A 151 -0.30 14.61 2.47
N THR A 152 0.22 15.60 3.20
CA THR A 152 1.45 16.32 2.85
C THR A 152 2.42 16.38 4.03
N LEU A 153 3.70 16.59 3.71
CA LEU A 153 4.77 16.90 4.65
C LEU A 153 5.42 18.22 4.22
N SER A 154 5.23 19.28 5.00
CA SER A 154 5.73 20.63 4.67
C SER A 154 5.29 21.08 3.27
N GLY A 155 4.06 20.73 2.87
CA GLY A 155 3.48 21.04 1.56
C GLY A 155 3.88 20.08 0.43
N GLU A 156 4.80 19.14 0.65
CA GLU A 156 5.15 18.08 -0.32
C GLU A 156 4.14 16.92 -0.20
N VAL A 157 3.59 16.44 -1.32
CA VAL A 157 2.64 15.31 -1.32
C VAL A 157 3.37 14.02 -0.94
N VAL A 158 2.88 13.36 0.12
CA VAL A 158 3.40 12.07 0.61
C VAL A 158 2.34 10.98 0.66
N GLY A 159 1.09 11.33 0.37
CA GLY A 159 -0.04 10.40 0.24
C GLY A 159 -1.01 10.84 -0.85
N VAL A 160 -1.45 9.87 -1.66
CA VAL A 160 -2.41 10.06 -2.77
C VAL A 160 -3.54 9.06 -2.62
N ARG A 161 -4.77 9.47 -2.95
CA ARG A 161 -5.94 8.62 -2.88
C ARG A 161 -6.77 8.69 -4.16
N ARG A 162 -7.18 7.52 -4.65
CA ARG A 162 -8.21 7.34 -5.69
C ARG A 162 -9.33 6.47 -5.14
N GLY A 163 -10.44 7.09 -4.74
CA GLY A 163 -11.54 6.37 -4.09
C GLY A 163 -11.08 5.67 -2.82
N ASN A 164 -11.18 4.34 -2.78
CA ASN A 164 -10.77 3.51 -1.64
C ASN A 164 -9.31 3.02 -1.73
N ARG A 165 -8.53 3.52 -2.69
CA ARG A 165 -7.11 3.19 -2.85
C ARG A 165 -6.25 4.30 -2.30
N ILE A 166 -5.38 3.98 -1.35
CA ILE A 166 -4.47 4.90 -0.69
C ILE A 166 -3.04 4.46 -0.97
N ALA A 167 -2.24 5.37 -1.51
CA ALA A 167 -0.81 5.17 -1.76
C ALA A 167 0.00 6.16 -0.91
N LEU A 168 0.83 5.64 -0.01
CA LEU A 168 1.65 6.42 0.92
C LEU A 168 3.14 6.20 0.65
N THR A 169 3.95 7.24 0.65
CA THR A 169 5.40 7.10 0.47
C THR A 169 6.13 6.66 1.74
N PHE A 170 5.49 6.70 2.88
CA PHE A 170 6.01 6.40 4.21
C PHE A 170 5.47 5.07 4.77
N HIS A 171 5.85 4.75 6.00
CA HIS A 171 5.56 3.50 6.71
C HIS A 171 4.59 3.73 7.88
N PRO A 172 3.26 3.74 7.66
CA PRO A 172 2.28 3.95 8.73
C PRO A 172 2.25 2.81 9.74
N GLU A 173 2.72 1.62 9.37
CA GLU A 173 2.80 0.45 10.24
C GLU A 173 3.84 0.57 11.35
N LEU A 174 4.74 1.54 11.26
CA LEU A 174 5.76 1.82 12.27
C LEU A 174 5.34 2.90 13.28
N SER A 175 4.13 3.42 13.14
CA SER A 175 3.50 4.39 14.03
C SER A 175 2.50 3.70 14.97
N GLU A 176 2.20 4.33 16.11
CA GLU A 176 1.10 3.92 16.97
C GLU A 176 -0.26 4.54 16.57
N ASP A 177 -0.30 5.36 15.55
CA ASP A 177 -1.54 5.86 14.91
C ASP A 177 -1.95 4.91 13.78
N TYR A 178 -3.02 4.15 14.00
CA TYR A 178 -3.51 3.15 13.03
C TYR A 178 -4.51 3.74 12.04
N ARG A 179 -4.56 5.06 11.85
CA ARG A 179 -5.52 5.80 11.01
C ARG A 179 -5.66 5.19 9.61
N TYR A 180 -4.57 4.97 8.89
CA TYR A 180 -4.61 4.45 7.52
C TYR A 180 -5.05 2.98 7.45
N HIS A 181 -4.70 2.18 8.47
CA HIS A 181 -5.21 0.81 8.57
C HIS A 181 -6.70 0.78 8.92
N ARG A 182 -7.19 1.74 9.75
CA ARG A 182 -8.65 1.91 9.96
C ARG A 182 -9.36 2.31 8.67
N MET A 183 -8.82 3.27 7.91
CA MET A 183 -9.41 3.69 6.61
C MET A 183 -9.54 2.50 5.64
N LEU A 184 -8.54 1.60 5.60
CA LEU A 184 -8.61 0.38 4.82
C LEU A 184 -9.79 -0.52 5.26
N LEU A 185 -9.97 -0.70 6.56
CA LEU A 185 -11.03 -1.54 7.13
C LEU A 185 -12.41 -0.90 6.98
N GLU A 186 -12.54 0.39 7.26
CA GLU A 186 -13.80 1.16 7.14
C GLU A 186 -14.33 1.16 5.71
N ALA A 187 -13.44 1.13 4.71
CA ALA A 187 -13.82 1.05 3.31
C ALA A 187 -14.39 -0.34 2.89
N CYS A 188 -14.34 -1.34 3.77
CA CYS A 188 -14.97 -2.65 3.56
C CYS A 188 -16.39 -2.73 4.13
N ALA A 189 -16.88 -1.70 4.84
CA ALA A 189 -18.13 -1.71 5.58
C ALA A 189 -19.37 -1.40 4.73
#